data_c11b114cad1d01c66a3653cd060d837f
#
_entry.id   c11b114cad1d01c66a3653cd060d837f
#
_cell.length_a   1.000
_cell.length_b   1.000
_cell.length_c   1.000
_cell.angle_alpha   90.00
_cell.angle_beta   90.00
_cell.angle_gamma   90.00
#
_symmetry.space_group_name_H-M   'P 1'
#
loop_
_entity.id
_entity.type
_entity.pdbx_description
1 polymer ?
#
loop_
_entity_poly.entity_id
_entity_poly.type
_entity_poly.pdbx_seq_one_letter_code
_entity_poly.pdbx_strand_id
1 'polypeptide(L)'
;LNTALSWTRAAVIILMAHKAVFFDRDGVLNIDKAYLYKVNELEWIEGALEAITYLTQSGYLVFVVTNQSGIARGYYTVAEMEKLHQYMSDIVSNSGGKIEKFYYCPHLPSGSVAEYAVDCECRKPKPGLILQAMAEYDIDQDKSFLIGDKRRDVEAAEAAGIKGYLFEKGNLLDFIKLIIP
;
A
#
# COMPACT_ATOMS: atom_id res chain seq x y z
N LEU A 1 -15.20 -58.01 -21.25
CA LEU A 1 -14.52 -56.78 -21.72
C LEU A 1 -14.98 -55.63 -20.85
N ASN A 2 -14.23 -55.37 -19.76
CA ASN A 2 -14.47 -54.25 -18.85
C ASN A 2 -13.57 -53.12 -19.26
N THR A 3 -14.13 -52.01 -19.73
CA THR A 3 -13.44 -50.74 -19.88
C THR A 3 -13.68 -49.89 -18.63
N ALA A 4 -12.71 -49.88 -17.75
CA ALA A 4 -12.68 -48.94 -16.62
C ALA A 4 -12.36 -47.54 -17.11
N LEU A 5 -13.34 -46.62 -17.05
CA LEU A 5 -13.15 -45.23 -17.24
C LEU A 5 -12.39 -44.65 -16.02
N SER A 6 -11.13 -44.29 -16.22
CA SER A 6 -10.34 -43.57 -15.23
C SER A 6 -10.79 -42.10 -15.21
N TRP A 7 -11.50 -41.71 -14.16
CA TRP A 7 -11.79 -40.28 -13.89
C TRP A 7 -10.53 -39.67 -13.28
N THR A 8 -9.75 -38.98 -14.10
CA THR A 8 -8.73 -38.07 -13.61
C THR A 8 -9.41 -36.94 -12.88
N ARG A 9 -9.29 -36.89 -11.56
CA ARG A 9 -9.65 -35.77 -10.74
C ARG A 9 -8.74 -34.59 -11.13
N ALA A 10 -9.23 -33.69 -11.99
CA ALA A 10 -8.64 -32.38 -12.12
C ALA A 10 -8.85 -31.67 -10.78
N ALA A 11 -7.79 -31.47 -10.03
CA ALA A 11 -7.82 -30.62 -8.84
C ALA A 11 -8.15 -29.21 -9.30
N VAL A 12 -9.37 -28.75 -9.08
CA VAL A 12 -9.73 -27.33 -9.20
C VAL A 12 -9.00 -26.62 -8.07
N ILE A 13 -7.86 -26.02 -8.38
CA ILE A 13 -7.21 -25.07 -7.48
C ILE A 13 -8.13 -23.86 -7.45
N ILE A 14 -8.97 -23.76 -6.42
CA ILE A 14 -9.69 -22.52 -6.14
C ILE A 14 -8.61 -21.56 -5.66
N LEU A 15 -8.14 -20.68 -6.55
CA LEU A 15 -7.34 -19.51 -6.18
C LEU A 15 -8.25 -18.67 -5.28
N MET A 16 -7.98 -18.71 -3.98
CA MET A 16 -8.69 -17.83 -3.04
C MET A 16 -8.08 -16.45 -3.12
N ALA A 17 -8.92 -15.44 -3.38
CA ALA A 17 -8.52 -14.06 -3.38
C ALA A 17 -7.82 -13.69 -2.04
N HIS A 18 -6.79 -12.87 -2.14
CA HIS A 18 -5.96 -12.49 -1.00
C HIS A 18 -6.56 -11.32 -0.22
N LYS A 19 -6.54 -11.39 1.08
CA LYS A 19 -6.80 -10.23 1.92
C LYS A 19 -5.59 -9.30 1.89
N ALA A 20 -5.82 -7.99 1.79
CA ALA A 20 -4.78 -6.99 1.64
C ALA A 20 -4.96 -5.80 2.58
N VAL A 21 -3.83 -5.20 2.97
CA VAL A 21 -3.79 -3.91 3.66
C VAL A 21 -3.02 -2.92 2.81
N PHE A 22 -3.62 -1.76 2.62
CA PHE A 22 -3.01 -0.62 1.95
C PHE A 22 -2.65 0.44 2.98
N PHE A 23 -1.42 0.90 2.97
CA PHE A 23 -0.96 1.99 3.82
C PHE A 23 -0.67 3.24 3.01
N ASP A 24 -1.07 4.42 3.50
CA ASP A 24 -0.32 5.61 3.12
C ASP A 24 1.09 5.53 3.71
N ARG A 25 2.03 6.22 3.08
CA ARG A 25 3.42 6.22 3.54
C ARG A 25 3.65 7.27 4.63
N ASP A 26 3.53 8.53 4.24
CA ASP A 26 3.85 9.67 5.09
C ASP A 26 2.73 9.95 6.09
N GLY A 27 3.04 9.93 7.39
CA GLY A 27 2.07 10.08 8.48
C GLY A 27 1.46 8.76 8.98
N VAL A 28 1.75 7.62 8.32
CA VAL A 28 1.28 6.29 8.74
C VAL A 28 2.43 5.32 8.97
N LEU A 29 3.31 5.11 7.98
CA LEU A 29 4.49 4.26 8.15
C LEU A 29 5.68 5.03 8.66
N ASN A 30 5.87 6.25 8.19
CA ASN A 30 6.92 7.15 8.64
C ASN A 30 6.35 8.52 9.03
N ILE A 31 7.10 9.22 9.88
CA ILE A 31 6.81 10.61 10.23
C ILE A 31 6.74 11.44 8.96
N ASP A 32 5.65 12.21 8.80
CA ASP A 32 5.50 13.14 7.68
C ASP A 32 6.44 14.35 7.89
N LYS A 33 7.49 14.40 7.07
CA LYS A 33 8.49 15.50 7.08
C LYS A 33 8.32 16.44 5.89
N ALA A 34 7.14 16.46 5.27
CA ALA A 34 6.86 17.15 4.02
C ALA A 34 7.92 16.80 2.95
N TYR A 35 7.58 16.02 1.96
CA TYR A 35 8.47 15.64 0.85
C TYR A 35 9.70 14.80 1.23
N LEU A 36 9.53 13.81 2.14
CA LEU A 36 10.59 12.86 2.49
C LEU A 36 11.01 12.01 1.29
N TYR A 37 12.32 12.06 0.94
CA TYR A 37 12.93 11.23 -0.09
C TYR A 37 14.33 10.72 0.30
N LYS A 38 14.96 11.30 1.32
CA LYS A 38 16.29 10.92 1.76
C LYS A 38 16.24 9.81 2.79
N VAL A 39 17.03 8.78 2.57
CA VAL A 39 17.12 7.60 3.44
C VAL A 39 17.52 7.96 4.87
N ASN A 40 18.48 8.88 5.04
CA ASN A 40 18.97 9.30 6.35
C ASN A 40 17.99 10.20 7.14
N GLU A 41 16.88 10.61 6.51
CA GLU A 41 15.82 11.38 7.15
C GLU A 41 14.61 10.51 7.51
N LEU A 42 14.63 9.21 7.15
CA LEU A 42 13.55 8.28 7.48
C LEU A 42 13.42 8.09 8.99
N GLU A 43 12.22 8.27 9.48
CA GLU A 43 11.84 8.05 10.86
C GLU A 43 10.51 7.30 10.88
N TRP A 44 10.52 6.08 11.38
CA TRP A 44 9.33 5.24 11.43
C TRP A 44 8.32 5.73 12.47
N ILE A 45 7.04 5.57 12.16
CA ILE A 45 5.97 5.68 13.17
C ILE A 45 6.13 4.52 14.16
N GLU A 46 5.86 4.78 15.42
CA GLU A 46 5.91 3.77 16.48
C GLU A 46 4.99 2.58 16.14
N GLY A 47 5.55 1.37 16.22
CA GLY A 47 4.83 0.14 15.92
C GLY A 47 4.63 -0.15 14.42
N ALA A 48 5.20 0.65 13.50
CA ALA A 48 4.97 0.46 12.06
C ALA A 48 5.62 -0.83 11.53
N LEU A 49 6.84 -1.14 11.93
CA LEU A 49 7.53 -2.37 11.50
C LEU A 49 6.84 -3.61 12.08
N GLU A 50 6.46 -3.54 13.35
CA GLU A 50 5.72 -4.60 14.04
C GLU A 50 4.34 -4.82 13.43
N ALA A 51 3.67 -3.73 13.01
CA ALA A 51 2.39 -3.78 12.34
C ALA A 51 2.47 -4.52 10.99
N ILE A 52 3.45 -4.16 10.16
CA ILE A 52 3.67 -4.83 8.86
C ILE A 52 4.01 -6.30 9.08
N THR A 53 4.88 -6.61 10.04
CA THR A 53 5.26 -7.99 10.37
C THR A 53 4.04 -8.79 10.82
N TYR A 54 3.24 -8.25 11.73
CA TYR A 54 2.01 -8.88 12.22
C TYR A 54 1.02 -9.17 11.09
N LEU A 55 0.80 -8.22 10.20
CA LEU A 55 -0.10 -8.38 9.04
C LEU A 55 0.42 -9.43 8.06
N THR A 56 1.72 -9.41 7.74
CA THR A 56 2.36 -10.41 6.88
C THR A 56 2.17 -11.82 7.45
N GLN A 57 2.46 -12.00 8.74
CA GLN A 57 2.30 -13.29 9.44
C GLN A 57 0.84 -13.72 9.58
N SER A 58 -0.07 -12.75 9.59
CA SER A 58 -1.53 -13.00 9.58
C SER A 58 -2.06 -13.29 8.17
N GLY A 59 -1.21 -13.36 7.15
CA GLY A 59 -1.56 -13.72 5.77
C GLY A 59 -2.17 -12.59 4.95
N TYR A 60 -1.95 -11.33 5.33
CA TYR A 60 -2.28 -10.18 4.50
C TYR A 60 -1.16 -9.87 3.51
N LEU A 61 -1.53 -9.52 2.28
CA LEU A 61 -0.64 -8.79 1.37
C LEU A 61 -0.58 -7.33 1.83
N VAL A 62 0.63 -6.78 1.95
CA VAL A 62 0.81 -5.40 2.39
C VAL A 62 1.30 -4.54 1.24
N PHE A 63 0.56 -3.48 0.95
CA PHE A 63 0.86 -2.51 -0.09
C PHE A 63 1.02 -1.11 0.49
N VAL A 64 1.81 -0.28 -0.18
CA VAL A 64 1.87 1.16 0.08
C VAL A 64 1.26 1.91 -1.08
N VAL A 65 0.36 2.86 -0.81
CA VAL A 65 -0.31 3.72 -1.80
C VAL A 65 -0.14 5.18 -1.40
N THR A 66 0.74 5.92 -2.08
CA THR A 66 1.19 7.23 -1.62
C THR A 66 1.16 8.32 -2.70
N ASN A 67 0.77 9.54 -2.32
CA ASN A 67 0.85 10.72 -3.16
C ASN A 67 2.24 11.37 -3.00
N GLN A 68 3.03 11.38 -4.07
CA GLN A 68 4.42 11.88 -4.08
C GLN A 68 4.57 13.12 -4.97
N SER A 69 3.80 14.17 -4.67
CA SER A 69 3.76 15.40 -5.46
C SER A 69 5.07 16.22 -5.44
N GLY A 70 6.02 15.88 -4.58
CA GLY A 70 7.36 16.46 -4.60
C GLY A 70 8.07 16.26 -5.94
N ILE A 71 7.76 15.17 -6.66
CA ILE A 71 8.27 14.90 -8.01
C ILE A 71 7.74 15.94 -8.99
N ALA A 72 6.42 16.17 -9.02
CA ALA A 72 5.84 17.21 -9.88
C ALA A 72 6.31 18.62 -9.53
N ARG A 73 6.72 18.86 -8.27
CA ARG A 73 7.27 20.15 -7.81
C ARG A 73 8.76 20.30 -8.11
N GLY A 74 9.44 19.22 -8.56
CA GLY A 74 10.88 19.23 -8.82
C GLY A 74 11.75 19.20 -7.57
N TYR A 75 11.21 18.75 -6.42
CA TYR A 75 11.97 18.68 -5.17
C TYR A 75 12.86 17.45 -5.10
N TYR A 76 12.46 16.36 -5.75
CA TYR A 76 13.22 15.12 -5.90
C TYR A 76 12.70 14.34 -7.11
N THR A 77 13.51 13.41 -7.56
CA THR A 77 13.23 12.56 -8.72
C THR A 77 12.52 11.27 -8.32
N VAL A 78 11.93 10.59 -9.31
CA VAL A 78 11.40 9.23 -9.14
C VAL A 78 12.48 8.29 -8.60
N ALA A 79 13.70 8.33 -9.15
CA ALA A 79 14.79 7.46 -8.72
C ALA A 79 15.20 7.67 -7.25
N GLU A 80 15.17 8.91 -6.75
CA GLU A 80 15.47 9.21 -5.35
C GLU A 80 14.37 8.68 -4.43
N MET A 81 13.11 8.82 -4.81
CA MET A 81 11.98 8.25 -4.07
C MET A 81 12.04 6.70 -4.06
N GLU A 82 12.30 6.07 -5.21
CA GLU A 82 12.41 4.61 -5.31
C GLU A 82 13.55 4.06 -4.47
N LYS A 83 14.67 4.78 -4.36
CA LYS A 83 15.75 4.44 -3.44
C LYS A 83 15.30 4.41 -1.98
N LEU A 84 14.47 5.36 -1.57
CA LEU A 84 13.87 5.34 -0.23
C LEU A 84 12.91 4.15 -0.07
N HIS A 85 12.05 3.88 -1.06
CA HIS A 85 11.12 2.74 -1.02
C HIS A 85 11.86 1.40 -0.92
N GLN A 86 12.96 1.23 -1.67
CA GLN A 86 13.80 0.03 -1.57
C GLN A 86 14.40 -0.11 -0.18
N TYR A 87 14.94 0.96 0.38
CA TYR A 87 15.49 0.97 1.73
C TYR A 87 14.42 0.61 2.79
N MET A 88 13.19 1.14 2.65
CA MET A 88 12.07 0.78 3.52
C MET A 88 11.74 -0.71 3.41
N SER A 89 11.68 -1.26 2.18
CA SER A 89 11.45 -2.69 1.95
C SER A 89 12.51 -3.57 2.61
N ASP A 90 13.78 -3.18 2.53
CA ASP A 90 14.89 -3.93 3.13
C ASP A 90 14.78 -3.98 4.67
N ILE A 91 14.46 -2.84 5.30
CA ILE A 91 14.23 -2.77 6.75
C ILE A 91 13.04 -3.66 7.16
N VAL A 92 11.92 -3.56 6.45
CA VAL A 92 10.72 -4.36 6.73
C VAL A 92 11.04 -5.86 6.58
N SER A 93 11.75 -6.24 5.55
CA SER A 93 12.16 -7.65 5.31
C SER A 93 13.06 -8.17 6.44
N ASN A 94 14.01 -7.36 6.90
CA ASN A 94 14.88 -7.70 8.03
C ASN A 94 14.11 -7.82 9.36
N SER A 95 12.94 -7.20 9.46
CA SER A 95 12.04 -7.31 10.62
C SER A 95 11.06 -8.48 10.52
N GLY A 96 11.12 -9.27 9.44
CA GLY A 96 10.23 -10.42 9.22
C GLY A 96 8.88 -10.08 8.57
N GLY A 97 8.70 -8.84 8.14
CA GLY A 97 7.54 -8.38 7.37
C GLY A 97 7.82 -8.40 5.86
N LYS A 98 6.80 -8.05 5.08
CA LYS A 98 6.92 -7.90 3.63
C LYS A 98 6.00 -6.79 3.12
N ILE A 99 6.53 -5.87 2.34
CA ILE A 99 5.75 -4.99 1.48
C ILE A 99 5.81 -5.57 0.07
N GLU A 100 4.64 -5.92 -0.48
CA GLU A 100 4.56 -6.50 -1.82
C GLU A 100 4.95 -5.50 -2.89
N LYS A 101 4.42 -4.28 -2.78
CA LYS A 101 4.68 -3.21 -3.75
C LYS A 101 4.36 -1.83 -3.18
N PHE A 102 5.12 -0.84 -3.64
CA PHE A 102 4.80 0.58 -3.49
C PHE A 102 4.14 1.08 -4.76
N TYR A 103 2.93 1.62 -4.62
CA TYR A 103 2.22 2.36 -5.66
C TYR A 103 2.28 3.85 -5.31
N TYR A 104 2.65 4.68 -6.24
CA TYR A 104 2.78 6.11 -6.00
C TYR A 104 2.19 6.94 -7.13
N CYS A 105 1.71 8.12 -6.79
CA CYS A 105 1.28 9.12 -7.74
C CYS A 105 2.27 10.30 -7.73
N PRO A 106 3.04 10.54 -8.80
CA PRO A 106 3.96 11.66 -8.88
C PRO A 106 3.27 12.97 -9.29
N HIS A 107 2.00 12.91 -9.72
CA HIS A 107 1.33 13.99 -10.42
C HIS A 107 0.78 15.08 -9.49
N LEU A 108 0.83 16.30 -9.98
CA LEU A 108 0.18 17.47 -9.40
C LEU A 108 -0.11 18.47 -10.54
N PRO A 109 -1.38 18.82 -10.84
CA PRO A 109 -1.70 19.73 -11.95
C PRO A 109 -0.98 21.08 -11.89
N SER A 110 -0.70 21.59 -10.69
CA SER A 110 0.05 22.83 -10.44
C SER A 110 1.56 22.62 -10.26
N GLY A 111 2.09 21.46 -10.65
CA GLY A 111 3.51 21.16 -10.57
C GLY A 111 4.35 21.97 -11.54
N SER A 112 5.64 22.12 -11.23
CA SER A 112 6.61 22.82 -12.09
C SER A 112 7.29 21.93 -13.12
N VAL A 113 7.26 20.60 -12.92
CA VAL A 113 7.80 19.63 -13.88
C VAL A 113 6.69 19.22 -14.83
N ALA A 114 6.80 19.67 -16.11
CA ALA A 114 5.74 19.55 -17.11
C ALA A 114 5.24 18.11 -17.30
N GLU A 115 6.11 17.11 -17.24
CA GLU A 115 5.78 15.69 -17.37
C GLU A 115 4.78 15.21 -16.30
N TYR A 116 4.89 15.74 -15.07
CA TYR A 116 4.05 15.35 -13.93
C TYR A 116 2.99 16.40 -13.59
N ALA A 117 2.95 17.53 -14.30
CA ALA A 117 1.97 18.61 -14.10
C ALA A 117 0.65 18.31 -14.82
N VAL A 118 0.05 17.16 -14.50
CA VAL A 118 -1.15 16.63 -15.16
C VAL A 118 -2.21 16.22 -14.14
N ASP A 119 -3.49 16.23 -14.55
CA ASP A 119 -4.55 15.53 -13.83
C ASP A 119 -4.46 14.03 -14.12
N CYS A 120 -4.81 13.20 -13.15
CA CYS A 120 -4.67 11.75 -13.24
C CYS A 120 -5.71 11.03 -12.38
N GLU A 121 -5.89 9.73 -12.63
CA GLU A 121 -6.76 8.87 -11.81
C GLU A 121 -6.05 8.22 -10.62
N CYS A 122 -4.71 8.33 -10.55
CA CYS A 122 -3.92 7.68 -9.49
C CYS A 122 -3.79 8.51 -8.21
N ARG A 123 -4.03 9.84 -8.25
CA ARG A 123 -3.85 10.72 -7.09
C ARG A 123 -5.03 10.60 -6.12
N LYS A 124 -4.79 10.15 -4.89
CA LYS A 124 -5.79 10.16 -3.82
C LYS A 124 -6.37 11.57 -3.61
N PRO A 125 -7.71 11.77 -3.54
CA PRO A 125 -8.73 10.77 -3.19
C PRO A 125 -9.24 9.87 -4.33
N LYS A 126 -8.72 9.97 -5.55
CA LYS A 126 -9.07 9.02 -6.60
C LYS A 126 -8.49 7.62 -6.30
N PRO A 127 -9.20 6.53 -6.66
CA PRO A 127 -8.85 5.17 -6.23
C PRO A 127 -7.80 4.47 -7.09
N GLY A 128 -7.23 5.12 -8.11
CA GLY A 128 -6.47 4.48 -9.18
C GLY A 128 -5.31 3.61 -8.72
N LEU A 129 -4.56 4.00 -7.67
CA LEU A 129 -3.45 3.18 -7.14
C LEU A 129 -3.95 1.87 -6.50
N ILE A 130 -5.08 1.93 -5.79
CA ILE A 130 -5.69 0.76 -5.15
C ILE A 130 -6.24 -0.18 -6.22
N LEU A 131 -6.96 0.37 -7.20
CA LEU A 131 -7.51 -0.40 -8.32
C LEU A 131 -6.41 -1.04 -9.17
N GLN A 132 -5.27 -0.37 -9.33
CA GLN A 132 -4.10 -0.96 -10.00
C GLN A 132 -3.59 -2.18 -9.25
N ALA A 133 -3.45 -2.11 -7.93
CA ALA A 133 -3.05 -3.26 -7.12
C ALA A 133 -4.07 -4.41 -7.23
N MET A 134 -5.36 -4.10 -7.19
CA MET A 134 -6.42 -5.11 -7.35
C MET A 134 -6.41 -5.78 -8.72
N ALA A 135 -6.01 -5.07 -9.78
CA ALA A 135 -5.87 -5.63 -11.11
C ALA A 135 -4.62 -6.52 -11.27
N GLU A 136 -3.56 -6.24 -10.50
CA GLU A 136 -2.30 -7.00 -10.55
C GLU A 136 -2.32 -8.22 -9.60
N TYR A 137 -3.12 -8.16 -8.54
CA TYR A 137 -3.25 -9.19 -7.52
C TYR A 137 -4.72 -9.56 -7.34
N ASP A 138 -4.99 -10.85 -7.12
CA ASP A 138 -6.35 -11.32 -6.82
C ASP A 138 -6.69 -10.97 -5.37
N ILE A 139 -7.32 -9.79 -5.15
CA ILE A 139 -7.58 -9.21 -3.84
C ILE A 139 -9.06 -9.35 -3.46
N ASP A 140 -9.31 -9.90 -2.27
CA ASP A 140 -10.63 -9.96 -1.63
C ASP A 140 -10.98 -8.59 -1.03
N GLN A 141 -11.85 -7.85 -1.70
CA GLN A 141 -12.25 -6.50 -1.29
C GLN A 141 -12.91 -6.49 0.10
N ASP A 142 -13.73 -7.48 0.41
CA ASP A 142 -14.47 -7.54 1.68
C ASP A 142 -13.55 -7.75 2.89
N LYS A 143 -12.37 -8.34 2.67
CA LYS A 143 -11.36 -8.60 3.70
C LYS A 143 -10.17 -7.65 3.66
N SER A 144 -10.23 -6.65 2.78
CA SER A 144 -9.14 -5.69 2.58
C SER A 144 -9.51 -4.30 3.05
N PHE A 145 -8.51 -3.52 3.42
CA PHE A 145 -8.73 -2.16 3.92
C PHE A 145 -7.52 -1.27 3.69
N LEU A 146 -7.73 0.03 3.85
CA LEU A 146 -6.66 1.03 3.80
C LEU A 146 -6.55 1.76 5.14
N ILE A 147 -5.32 2.08 5.53
CA ILE A 147 -5.00 2.96 6.65
C ILE A 147 -4.28 4.19 6.11
N GLY A 148 -4.84 5.36 6.36
CA GLY A 148 -4.28 6.66 5.98
C GLY A 148 -4.37 7.67 7.12
N ASP A 149 -3.64 8.78 7.02
CA ASP A 149 -3.65 9.87 8.02
C ASP A 149 -4.50 11.06 7.59
N LYS A 150 -5.01 11.05 6.36
CA LYS A 150 -5.84 12.11 5.80
C LYS A 150 -7.17 11.56 5.29
N ARG A 151 -8.19 12.42 5.29
CA ARG A 151 -9.51 12.07 4.75
C ARG A 151 -9.47 11.58 3.30
N ARG A 152 -8.61 12.15 2.46
CA ARG A 152 -8.42 11.73 1.06
C ARG A 152 -8.02 10.24 0.91
N ASP A 153 -7.39 9.66 1.93
CA ASP A 153 -6.98 8.25 1.92
C ASP A 153 -8.19 7.36 2.14
N VAL A 154 -9.04 7.72 3.10
CA VAL A 154 -10.30 7.04 3.37
C VAL A 154 -11.23 7.15 2.16
N GLU A 155 -11.36 8.33 1.57
CA GLU A 155 -12.18 8.55 0.36
C GLU A 155 -11.67 7.71 -0.83
N ALA A 156 -10.35 7.56 -1.00
CA ALA A 156 -9.78 6.69 -2.03
C ALA A 156 -10.10 5.21 -1.79
N ALA A 157 -10.06 4.76 -0.54
CA ALA A 157 -10.43 3.40 -0.15
C ALA A 157 -11.90 3.12 -0.44
N GLU A 158 -12.79 4.01 0.00
CA GLU A 158 -14.24 3.89 -0.23
C GLU A 158 -14.56 3.88 -1.73
N ALA A 159 -13.91 4.75 -2.51
CA ALA A 159 -14.06 4.78 -3.97
C ALA A 159 -13.54 3.51 -4.67
N ALA A 160 -12.60 2.80 -4.05
CA ALA A 160 -12.10 1.49 -4.52
C ALA A 160 -12.96 0.31 -4.03
N GLY A 161 -13.99 0.54 -3.20
CA GLY A 161 -14.86 -0.50 -2.66
C GLY A 161 -14.29 -1.25 -1.46
N ILE A 162 -13.32 -0.69 -0.75
CA ILE A 162 -12.75 -1.23 0.49
C ILE A 162 -12.94 -0.28 1.66
N LYS A 163 -12.77 -0.78 2.90
CA LYS A 163 -12.82 0.07 4.08
C LYS A 163 -11.59 0.97 4.18
N GLY A 164 -11.80 2.23 4.54
CA GLY A 164 -10.75 3.16 4.92
C GLY A 164 -10.77 3.44 6.41
N TYR A 165 -9.60 3.46 7.04
CA TYR A 165 -9.44 3.82 8.45
C TYR A 165 -8.49 5.02 8.56
N LEU A 166 -8.88 5.97 9.41
CA LEU A 166 -8.07 7.15 9.71
C LEU A 166 -7.18 6.88 10.92
N PHE A 167 -5.87 6.93 10.71
CA PHE A 167 -4.86 6.84 11.77
C PHE A 167 -4.38 8.24 12.10
N GLU A 168 -4.68 8.73 13.28
CA GLU A 168 -4.29 10.09 13.66
C GLU A 168 -2.94 10.14 14.35
N LYS A 169 -2.68 9.22 15.29
CA LYS A 169 -1.44 9.16 16.08
C LYS A 169 -1.38 7.91 16.95
N GLY A 170 -0.22 7.63 17.50
CA GLY A 170 0.01 6.57 18.47
C GLY A 170 0.78 5.40 17.87
N ASN A 171 0.66 4.24 18.49
CA ASN A 171 1.32 3.01 18.02
C ASN A 171 0.48 2.35 16.93
N LEU A 172 1.07 2.15 15.74
CA LEU A 172 0.35 1.62 14.59
C LEU A 172 -0.07 0.15 14.78
N LEU A 173 0.72 -0.67 15.46
CA LEU A 173 0.35 -2.06 15.75
C LEU A 173 -0.87 -2.12 16.66
N ASP A 174 -0.90 -1.30 17.71
CA ASP A 174 -2.05 -1.25 18.63
C ASP A 174 -3.32 -0.82 17.90
N PHE A 175 -3.21 0.19 17.03
CA PHE A 175 -4.32 0.61 16.17
C PHE A 175 -4.84 -0.53 15.29
N ILE A 176 -3.93 -1.28 14.64
CA ILE A 176 -4.31 -2.41 13.78
C ILE A 176 -5.01 -3.51 14.56
N LYS A 177 -4.55 -3.84 15.76
CA LYS A 177 -5.18 -4.84 16.63
C LYS A 177 -6.60 -4.47 17.08
N LEU A 178 -6.96 -3.19 17.04
CA LEU A 178 -8.32 -2.75 17.33
C LEU A 178 -9.28 -2.96 16.15
N ILE A 179 -8.77 -2.95 14.91
CA ILE A 179 -9.60 -3.02 13.69
C ILE A 179 -9.62 -4.41 13.04
N ILE A 180 -8.65 -5.25 13.38
CA ILE A 180 -8.60 -6.66 12.94
C ILE A 180 -8.96 -7.55 14.13
N PRO A 181 -9.99 -8.40 14.01
CA PRO A 181 -10.41 -9.32 15.07
C PRO A 181 -9.41 -10.45 15.31
#